data_9d30bd9aa328d1762685e94394fc1e36
#
_entry.id   9d30bd9aa328d1762685e94394fc1e36
#
_cell.length_a   1.000
_cell.length_b   1.000
_cell.length_c   1.000
_cell.angle_alpha   90.00
_cell.angle_beta   90.00
_cell.angle_gamma   90.00
#
_symmetry.space_group_name_H-M   'P 1'
#
loop_
_entity.id
_entity.type
_entity.pdbx_description
1 polymer ?
#
loop_
_entity_poly.entity_id
_entity_poly.type
_entity_poly.pdbx_seq_one_letter_code
_entity_poly.pdbx_strand_id
1 'polypeptide(L)'
;MNKKKNRLGPGVRLSITLLTVVGIASLLAPLLAPYGPNEMGPAINQAPSADHLFGTDSMGRDLLSRILYGGRASLCIGLMAAAISTGIAMVYGSISGMSRRWVDRGLMGFADLMLSEPQILIVVFLQAIFGKSGYLSLSLSIGVTGWMAMARIIRNEVRRIRETDYVTAARMMGGSFGYILRKHLLPGFLPAVLYAAVSSIGAAMMTEATLSFMGLGLPVAEVSWGSLLSDSQNALLSGSWWIILIPGIVLIGTLIAIAALGEQVRKGNTRLHSNL
;
A
#
# COMPACT_ATOMS: atom_id res chain seq x y z
N MET A 1 -16.67 -36.37 3.48
CA MET A 1 -15.73 -35.27 3.32
C MET A 1 -16.51 -33.98 3.07
N ASN A 2 -16.76 -33.21 4.12
CA ASN A 2 -17.68 -32.06 4.07
C ASN A 2 -16.85 -30.82 3.67
N LYS A 3 -16.91 -30.38 2.39
CA LYS A 3 -16.38 -29.10 1.93
C LYS A 3 -17.17 -27.98 2.62
N LYS A 4 -16.77 -27.59 3.84
CA LYS A 4 -17.23 -26.32 4.39
C LYS A 4 -16.83 -25.22 3.41
N LYS A 5 -17.78 -24.76 2.59
CA LYS A 5 -17.63 -23.56 1.74
C LYS A 5 -17.03 -22.45 2.61
N ASN A 6 -15.86 -22.00 2.25
CA ASN A 6 -15.17 -20.87 2.87
C ASN A 6 -16.03 -19.60 2.63
N ARG A 7 -17.07 -19.41 3.44
CA ARG A 7 -17.88 -18.19 3.38
C ARG A 7 -17.02 -17.09 4.01
N LEU A 8 -16.61 -16.13 3.17
CA LEU A 8 -15.99 -14.90 3.63
C LEU A 8 -16.86 -14.27 4.72
N GLY A 9 -16.27 -13.91 5.84
CA GLY A 9 -16.99 -13.24 6.92
C GLY A 9 -17.63 -11.93 6.43
N PRO A 10 -18.71 -11.45 7.08
CA PRO A 10 -19.43 -10.26 6.64
C PRO A 10 -18.52 -9.02 6.55
N GLY A 11 -17.59 -8.83 7.49
CA GLY A 11 -16.63 -7.73 7.45
C GLY A 11 -15.70 -7.76 6.24
N VAL A 12 -15.24 -8.96 5.84
CA VAL A 12 -14.38 -9.10 4.65
C VAL A 12 -15.14 -8.80 3.36
N ARG A 13 -16.40 -9.22 3.27
CA ARG A 13 -17.25 -8.87 2.13
C ARG A 13 -17.43 -7.37 2.03
N LEU A 14 -17.72 -6.71 3.15
CA LEU A 14 -17.84 -5.26 3.21
C LEU A 14 -16.54 -4.56 2.75
N SER A 15 -15.38 -5.05 3.21
CA SER A 15 -14.08 -4.50 2.80
C SER A 15 -13.83 -4.66 1.30
N ILE A 16 -14.12 -5.84 0.73
CA ILE A 16 -14.00 -6.08 -0.71
C ILE A 16 -14.95 -5.15 -1.49
N THR A 17 -16.21 -5.05 -1.07
CA THR A 17 -17.19 -4.17 -1.71
C THR A 17 -16.73 -2.71 -1.66
N LEU A 18 -16.29 -2.24 -0.49
CA LEU A 18 -15.81 -0.86 -0.32
C LEU A 18 -14.61 -0.58 -1.22
N LEU A 19 -13.58 -1.46 -1.22
CA LEU A 19 -12.40 -1.28 -2.08
C LEU A 19 -12.73 -1.34 -3.57
N THR A 20 -13.68 -2.20 -3.95
CA THR A 20 -14.15 -2.30 -5.34
C THR A 20 -14.87 -1.00 -5.75
N VAL A 21 -15.79 -0.51 -4.91
CA VAL A 21 -16.51 0.74 -5.15
C VAL A 21 -15.56 1.93 -5.24
N VAL A 22 -14.68 2.07 -4.26
CA VAL A 22 -13.69 3.16 -4.23
C VAL A 22 -12.74 3.07 -5.42
N GLY A 23 -12.24 1.87 -5.75
CA GLY A 23 -11.35 1.65 -6.89
C GLY A 23 -12.02 1.98 -8.23
N ILE A 24 -13.24 1.49 -8.46
CA ILE A 24 -14.01 1.77 -9.69
C ILE A 24 -14.36 3.26 -9.77
N ALA A 25 -14.86 3.86 -8.68
CA ALA A 25 -15.19 5.28 -8.65
C ALA A 25 -13.98 6.16 -8.95
N SER A 26 -12.82 5.83 -8.37
CA SER A 26 -11.57 6.54 -8.65
C SER A 26 -11.10 6.36 -10.10
N LEU A 27 -11.16 5.14 -10.65
CA LEU A 27 -10.80 4.88 -12.05
C LEU A 27 -11.71 5.66 -13.02
N LEU A 28 -13.00 5.69 -12.74
CA LEU A 28 -14.00 6.38 -13.52
C LEU A 28 -14.14 7.87 -13.15
N ALA A 29 -13.21 8.44 -12.36
CA ALA A 29 -13.23 9.84 -11.97
C ALA A 29 -13.48 10.81 -13.16
N PRO A 30 -12.85 10.65 -14.35
CA PRO A 30 -13.11 11.54 -15.48
C PRO A 30 -14.55 11.50 -16.00
N LEU A 31 -15.30 10.44 -15.70
CA LEU A 31 -16.70 10.28 -16.11
C LEU A 31 -17.69 10.62 -15.00
N LEU A 32 -17.30 10.43 -13.75
CA LEU A 32 -18.16 10.59 -12.57
C LEU A 32 -18.02 11.96 -11.91
N ALA A 33 -16.87 12.62 -12.08
CA ALA A 33 -16.62 13.92 -11.47
C ALA A 33 -17.40 15.01 -12.25
N PRO A 34 -18.24 15.79 -11.56
CA PRO A 34 -19.00 16.86 -12.21
C PRO A 34 -18.11 18.03 -12.63
N TYR A 35 -16.93 18.21 -11.99
CA TYR A 35 -16.00 19.32 -12.23
C TYR A 35 -14.57 18.83 -12.38
N GLY A 36 -13.69 19.69 -12.92
CA GLY A 36 -12.24 19.42 -12.91
C GLY A 36 -11.68 19.44 -11.48
N PRO A 37 -10.64 18.60 -11.16
CA PRO A 37 -10.12 18.47 -9.79
C PRO A 37 -9.47 19.75 -9.25
N ASN A 38 -9.05 20.66 -10.13
CA ASN A 38 -8.43 21.94 -9.78
C ASN A 38 -9.24 23.14 -10.32
N GLU A 39 -10.45 22.90 -10.82
CA GLU A 39 -11.35 23.94 -11.30
C GLU A 39 -11.85 24.77 -10.11
N MET A 40 -11.55 26.06 -10.12
CA MET A 40 -11.94 27.00 -9.08
C MET A 40 -13.29 27.62 -9.42
N GLY A 41 -14.17 27.69 -8.41
CA GLY A 41 -15.49 28.30 -8.54
C GLY A 41 -15.68 29.49 -7.58
N PRO A 42 -16.78 30.25 -7.75
CA PRO A 42 -17.10 31.37 -6.85
C PRO A 42 -17.60 30.90 -5.47
N ALA A 43 -18.00 29.64 -5.34
CA ALA A 43 -18.55 29.05 -4.14
C ALA A 43 -17.45 28.60 -3.16
N ILE A 44 -16.85 29.53 -2.44
CA ILE A 44 -15.76 29.26 -1.47
C ILE A 44 -16.33 28.73 -0.16
N ASN A 45 -15.77 27.61 0.36
CA ASN A 45 -16.17 26.98 1.63
C ASN A 45 -17.71 26.74 1.71
N GLN A 46 -18.33 26.41 0.59
CA GLN A 46 -19.76 26.10 0.57
C GLN A 46 -20.00 24.71 1.17
N ALA A 47 -20.96 24.62 2.08
CA ALA A 47 -21.40 23.36 2.66
C ALA A 47 -22.00 22.43 1.59
N PRO A 48 -22.06 21.11 1.84
CA PRO A 48 -22.68 20.16 0.93
C PRO A 48 -24.06 20.62 0.46
N SER A 49 -24.27 20.59 -0.86
CA SER A 49 -25.49 21.09 -1.53
C SER A 49 -25.81 20.22 -2.76
N ALA A 50 -26.91 20.53 -3.45
CA ALA A 50 -27.29 19.82 -4.68
C ALA A 50 -26.28 20.05 -5.83
N ASP A 51 -25.67 21.24 -5.89
CA ASP A 51 -24.67 21.59 -6.90
C ASP A 51 -23.27 21.02 -6.54
N HIS A 52 -22.96 20.95 -5.23
CA HIS A 52 -21.72 20.41 -4.70
C HIS A 52 -22.00 19.39 -3.60
N LEU A 53 -22.16 18.12 -3.99
CA LEU A 53 -22.60 17.04 -3.08
C LEU A 53 -21.76 16.90 -1.80
N PHE A 54 -20.47 17.15 -1.87
CA PHE A 54 -19.55 17.12 -0.71
C PHE A 54 -19.08 18.51 -0.30
N GLY A 55 -19.70 19.57 -0.89
CA GLY A 55 -19.29 20.94 -0.68
C GLY A 55 -18.05 21.34 -1.48
N THR A 56 -17.55 22.54 -1.19
CA THR A 56 -16.35 23.10 -1.82
C THR A 56 -15.28 23.43 -0.79
N ASP A 57 -14.05 23.55 -1.27
CA ASP A 57 -12.89 23.94 -0.45
C ASP A 57 -12.68 25.47 -0.40
N SER A 58 -11.58 25.88 0.24
CA SER A 58 -11.18 27.29 0.38
C SER A 58 -10.85 28.02 -0.92
N MET A 59 -10.76 27.29 -2.05
CA MET A 59 -10.55 27.84 -3.39
C MET A 59 -11.81 27.68 -4.29
N GLY A 60 -12.93 27.25 -3.71
CA GLY A 60 -14.16 26.98 -4.45
C GLY A 60 -14.12 25.73 -5.34
N ARG A 61 -13.16 24.81 -5.10
CA ARG A 61 -13.04 23.56 -5.89
C ARG A 61 -13.98 22.50 -5.32
N ASP A 62 -14.62 21.72 -6.20
CA ASP A 62 -15.59 20.69 -5.82
C ASP A 62 -14.91 19.51 -5.11
N LEU A 63 -15.35 19.21 -3.88
CA LEU A 63 -14.71 18.22 -3.04
C LEU A 63 -14.97 16.77 -3.51
N LEU A 64 -16.15 16.48 -4.07
CA LEU A 64 -16.44 15.15 -4.62
C LEU A 64 -15.50 14.83 -5.80
N SER A 65 -15.37 15.76 -6.74
CA SER A 65 -14.45 15.62 -7.88
C SER A 65 -13.02 15.39 -7.41
N ARG A 66 -12.56 16.18 -6.45
CA ARG A 66 -11.22 16.04 -5.87
C ARG A 66 -11.00 14.70 -5.16
N ILE A 67 -12.01 14.17 -4.47
CA ILE A 67 -11.93 12.84 -3.81
C ILE A 67 -11.82 11.73 -4.85
N LEU A 68 -12.58 11.80 -5.93
CA LEU A 68 -12.53 10.82 -7.02
C LEU A 68 -11.15 10.80 -7.70
N TYR A 69 -10.66 11.96 -8.10
CA TYR A 69 -9.32 12.09 -8.71
C TYR A 69 -8.20 11.77 -7.72
N GLY A 70 -8.32 12.21 -6.47
CA GLY A 70 -7.36 11.92 -5.41
C GLY A 70 -7.22 10.44 -5.12
N GLY A 71 -8.33 9.69 -5.23
CA GLY A 71 -8.32 8.24 -5.10
C GLY A 71 -7.45 7.54 -6.16
N ARG A 72 -7.46 8.04 -7.42
CA ARG A 72 -6.57 7.51 -8.46
C ARG A 72 -5.10 7.64 -8.06
N ALA A 73 -4.71 8.81 -7.56
CA ALA A 73 -3.35 9.07 -7.14
C ALA A 73 -2.94 8.19 -5.95
N SER A 74 -3.70 8.26 -4.86
CA SER A 74 -3.37 7.53 -3.62
C SER A 74 -3.35 6.01 -3.82
N LEU A 75 -4.33 5.45 -4.57
CA LEU A 75 -4.36 4.01 -4.88
C LEU A 75 -3.22 3.61 -5.82
N CYS A 76 -2.93 4.41 -6.86
CA CYS A 76 -1.86 4.14 -7.80
C CYS A 76 -0.50 4.12 -7.07
N ILE A 77 -0.22 5.13 -6.24
CA ILE A 77 1.03 5.22 -5.48
C ILE A 77 1.13 4.03 -4.52
N GLY A 78 0.07 3.72 -3.78
CA GLY A 78 0.03 2.58 -2.86
C GLY A 78 0.34 1.26 -3.54
N LEU A 79 -0.31 0.99 -4.68
CA LEU A 79 -0.12 -0.23 -5.46
C LEU A 79 1.30 -0.31 -6.08
N MET A 80 1.77 0.77 -6.70
CA MET A 80 3.10 0.80 -7.32
C MET A 80 4.20 0.64 -6.29
N ALA A 81 4.15 1.38 -5.18
CA ALA A 81 5.12 1.28 -4.10
C ALA A 81 5.15 -0.12 -3.49
N ALA A 82 3.97 -0.72 -3.24
CA ALA A 82 3.87 -2.09 -2.73
C ALA A 82 4.42 -3.11 -3.72
N ALA A 83 4.18 -2.95 -5.02
CA ALA A 83 4.74 -3.84 -6.05
C ALA A 83 6.28 -3.76 -6.08
N ILE A 84 6.85 -2.57 -6.03
CA ILE A 84 8.30 -2.35 -5.97
C ILE A 84 8.89 -2.96 -4.70
N SER A 85 8.33 -2.64 -3.52
CA SER A 85 8.78 -3.19 -2.23
C SER A 85 8.72 -4.71 -2.22
N THR A 86 7.62 -5.30 -2.72
CA THR A 86 7.43 -6.75 -2.77
C THR A 86 8.45 -7.40 -3.69
N GLY A 87 8.69 -6.82 -4.88
CA GLY A 87 9.69 -7.32 -5.82
C GLY A 87 11.10 -7.35 -5.21
N ILE A 88 11.52 -6.24 -4.59
CA ILE A 88 12.83 -6.15 -3.92
C ILE A 88 12.90 -7.16 -2.76
N ALA A 89 11.86 -7.21 -1.92
CA ALA A 89 11.81 -8.08 -0.76
C ALA A 89 11.87 -9.56 -1.13
N MET A 90 11.19 -9.97 -2.22
CA MET A 90 11.22 -11.34 -2.72
C MET A 90 12.62 -11.76 -3.15
N VAL A 91 13.31 -10.92 -3.90
CA VAL A 91 14.68 -11.21 -4.36
C VAL A 91 15.64 -11.21 -3.17
N TYR A 92 15.65 -10.13 -2.39
CA TYR A 92 16.57 -9.96 -1.27
C TYR A 92 16.38 -11.00 -0.17
N GLY A 93 15.14 -11.22 0.26
CA GLY A 93 14.79 -12.19 1.30
C GLY A 93 15.08 -13.62 0.87
N SER A 94 14.81 -13.97 -0.39
CA SER A 94 15.12 -15.30 -0.92
C SER A 94 16.62 -15.56 -1.01
N ILE A 95 17.40 -14.60 -1.51
CA ILE A 95 18.87 -14.69 -1.55
C ILE A 95 19.42 -14.87 -0.14
N SER A 96 18.99 -14.03 0.81
CA SER A 96 19.42 -14.10 2.20
C SER A 96 19.06 -15.45 2.83
N GLY A 97 17.82 -15.92 2.71
CA GLY A 97 17.35 -17.18 3.28
C GLY A 97 18.04 -18.42 2.74
N MET A 98 18.49 -18.39 1.48
CA MET A 98 19.22 -19.48 0.83
C MET A 98 20.74 -19.43 1.03
N SER A 99 21.27 -18.29 1.43
CA SER A 99 22.72 -18.05 1.52
C SER A 99 23.37 -18.73 2.73
N ARG A 100 24.72 -18.75 2.73
CA ARG A 100 25.53 -19.15 3.87
C ARG A 100 25.34 -18.15 5.02
N ARG A 101 25.57 -18.60 6.24
CA ARG A 101 25.32 -17.85 7.47
C ARG A 101 25.97 -16.45 7.53
N TRP A 102 27.16 -16.31 6.96
CA TRP A 102 27.86 -15.01 6.96
C TRP A 102 27.27 -14.02 5.95
N VAL A 103 26.86 -14.49 4.75
CA VAL A 103 26.17 -13.66 3.74
C VAL A 103 24.80 -13.22 4.25
N ASP A 104 24.04 -14.17 4.79
CA ASP A 104 22.73 -13.86 5.40
C ASP A 104 22.85 -12.83 6.53
N ARG A 105 23.88 -12.97 7.38
CA ARG A 105 24.13 -12.00 8.45
C ARG A 105 24.47 -10.61 7.91
N GLY A 106 25.27 -10.52 6.85
CA GLY A 106 25.60 -9.25 6.21
C GLY A 106 24.38 -8.59 5.56
N LEU A 107 23.59 -9.38 4.80
CA LEU A 107 22.36 -8.87 4.16
C LEU A 107 21.33 -8.41 5.21
N MET A 108 21.04 -9.22 6.21
CA MET A 108 20.08 -8.81 7.26
C MET A 108 20.61 -7.65 8.10
N GLY A 109 21.91 -7.59 8.37
CA GLY A 109 22.54 -6.47 9.06
C GLY A 109 22.37 -5.15 8.29
N PHE A 110 22.50 -5.16 6.96
CA PHE A 110 22.19 -3.99 6.14
C PHE A 110 20.69 -3.59 6.20
N ALA A 111 19.79 -4.58 6.12
CA ALA A 111 18.35 -4.31 6.26
C ALA A 111 18.02 -3.75 7.65
N ASP A 112 18.71 -4.22 8.70
CA ASP A 112 18.54 -3.75 10.08
C ASP A 112 19.04 -2.32 10.26
N LEU A 113 20.19 -1.97 9.65
CA LEU A 113 20.69 -0.59 9.60
C LEU A 113 19.70 0.35 8.93
N MET A 114 19.15 -0.05 7.79
CA MET A 114 18.16 0.77 7.10
C MET A 114 16.86 0.93 7.90
N LEU A 115 16.46 -0.10 8.67
CA LEU A 115 15.29 -0.04 9.55
C LEU A 115 15.52 0.76 10.84
N SER A 116 16.77 1.06 11.21
CA SER A 116 17.08 1.91 12.38
C SER A 116 16.76 3.38 12.13
N GLU A 117 16.69 3.79 10.86
CA GLU A 117 16.31 5.14 10.47
C GLU A 117 14.81 5.25 10.20
N PRO A 118 14.16 6.38 10.56
CA PRO A 118 12.77 6.62 10.21
C PRO A 118 12.58 6.63 8.70
N GLN A 119 11.75 5.71 8.17
CA GLN A 119 11.50 5.57 6.73
C GLN A 119 11.14 6.89 6.07
N ILE A 120 10.34 7.74 6.73
CA ILE A 120 9.90 9.01 6.19
C ILE A 120 11.06 9.94 5.85
N LEU A 121 12.14 9.95 6.66
CA LEU A 121 13.33 10.78 6.40
C LEU A 121 14.06 10.31 5.15
N ILE A 122 14.16 9.00 4.94
CA ILE A 122 14.81 8.44 3.75
C ILE A 122 13.98 8.78 2.51
N VAL A 123 12.64 8.69 2.58
CA VAL A 123 11.76 9.06 1.46
C VAL A 123 11.89 10.55 1.12
N VAL A 124 11.90 11.44 2.13
CA VAL A 124 12.09 12.88 1.92
C VAL A 124 13.44 13.18 1.27
N PHE A 125 14.51 12.51 1.72
CA PHE A 125 15.83 12.64 1.12
C PHE A 125 15.85 12.21 -0.35
N LEU A 126 15.22 11.06 -0.67
CA LEU A 126 15.11 10.58 -2.06
C LEU A 126 14.28 11.54 -2.91
N GLN A 127 13.19 12.11 -2.38
CA GLN A 127 12.39 13.11 -3.09
C GLN A 127 13.16 14.40 -3.34
N ALA A 128 14.08 14.79 -2.45
CA ALA A 128 14.95 15.93 -2.66
C ALA A 128 15.95 15.69 -3.81
N ILE A 129 16.42 14.45 -3.99
CA ILE A 129 17.34 14.07 -5.08
C ILE A 129 16.60 13.92 -6.41
N PHE A 130 15.49 13.18 -6.43
CA PHE A 130 14.75 12.86 -7.65
C PHE A 130 13.86 14.00 -8.16
N GLY A 131 13.61 15.00 -7.31
CA GLY A 131 12.65 16.05 -7.57
C GLY A 131 11.20 15.60 -7.39
N LYS A 132 10.27 16.56 -7.31
CA LYS A 132 8.82 16.29 -7.22
C LYS A 132 8.27 15.97 -8.61
N SER A 133 8.51 14.75 -9.10
CA SER A 133 8.19 14.31 -10.46
C SER A 133 6.86 13.55 -10.57
N GLY A 134 5.92 13.71 -9.61
CA GLY A 134 4.60 13.08 -9.63
C GLY A 134 4.58 11.65 -9.07
N TYR A 135 3.56 10.87 -9.47
CA TYR A 135 3.25 9.54 -8.90
C TYR A 135 4.42 8.56 -8.95
N LEU A 136 5.18 8.54 -10.06
CA LEU A 136 6.27 7.58 -10.26
C LEU A 136 7.42 7.82 -9.29
N SER A 137 7.87 9.07 -9.15
CA SER A 137 8.96 9.43 -8.24
C SER A 137 8.61 9.09 -6.79
N LEU A 138 7.39 9.44 -6.36
CA LEU A 138 6.94 9.18 -5.00
C LEU A 138 6.77 7.67 -4.75
N SER A 139 6.19 6.92 -5.69
CA SER A 139 6.05 5.47 -5.60
C SER A 139 7.40 4.76 -5.53
N LEU A 140 8.37 5.19 -6.33
CA LEU A 140 9.73 4.65 -6.30
C LEU A 140 10.40 4.91 -4.95
N SER A 141 10.32 6.14 -4.44
CA SER A 141 10.93 6.51 -3.16
C SER A 141 10.34 5.71 -1.99
N ILE A 142 9.00 5.58 -1.93
CA ILE A 142 8.32 4.78 -0.90
C ILE A 142 8.63 3.27 -1.10
N GLY A 143 8.61 2.79 -2.35
CA GLY A 143 8.81 1.38 -2.67
C GLY A 143 10.23 0.90 -2.35
N VAL A 144 11.23 1.69 -2.70
CA VAL A 144 12.65 1.36 -2.43
C VAL A 144 12.99 1.44 -0.93
N THR A 145 12.18 2.11 -0.14
CA THR A 145 12.38 2.22 1.32
C THR A 145 11.46 1.32 2.14
N GLY A 146 10.48 0.63 1.53
CA GLY A 146 9.47 -0.17 2.26
C GLY A 146 9.73 -1.68 2.29
N TRP A 147 10.78 -2.20 1.64
CA TRP A 147 10.98 -3.64 1.42
C TRP A 147 11.60 -4.39 2.59
N MET A 148 12.32 -3.74 3.51
CA MET A 148 13.19 -4.40 4.49
C MET A 148 12.45 -5.33 5.44
N ALA A 149 11.33 -4.86 6.02
CA ALA A 149 10.52 -5.68 6.94
C ALA A 149 9.94 -6.92 6.22
N MET A 150 9.49 -6.75 4.97
CA MET A 150 8.98 -7.84 4.15
C MET A 150 10.08 -8.84 3.77
N ALA A 151 11.28 -8.36 3.44
CA ALA A 151 12.44 -9.21 3.13
C ALA A 151 12.80 -10.13 4.32
N ARG A 152 12.67 -9.62 5.55
CA ARG A 152 12.88 -10.40 6.78
C ARG A 152 11.84 -11.51 6.93
N ILE A 153 10.57 -11.22 6.63
CA ILE A 153 9.49 -12.22 6.63
C ILE A 153 9.79 -13.32 5.59
N ILE A 154 10.09 -12.93 4.37
CA ILE A 154 10.41 -13.87 3.28
C ILE A 154 11.64 -14.72 3.61
N ARG A 155 12.70 -14.10 4.12
CA ARG A 155 13.91 -14.81 4.54
C ARG A 155 13.62 -15.88 5.60
N ASN A 156 12.78 -15.58 6.58
CA ASN A 156 12.40 -16.53 7.62
C ASN A 156 11.59 -17.69 7.06
N GLU A 157 10.64 -17.42 6.16
CA GLU A 157 9.85 -18.46 5.49
C GLU A 157 10.73 -19.33 4.57
N VAL A 158 11.63 -18.74 3.80
CA VAL A 158 12.57 -19.47 2.94
C VAL A 158 13.45 -20.40 3.79
N ARG A 159 13.95 -19.95 4.93
CA ARG A 159 14.73 -20.78 5.84
C ARG A 159 13.92 -21.95 6.39
N ARG A 160 12.71 -21.69 6.84
CA ARG A 160 11.79 -22.72 7.35
C ARG A 160 11.54 -23.81 6.30
N ILE A 161 11.21 -23.40 5.08
CA ILE A 161 10.89 -24.34 3.98
C ILE A 161 12.15 -25.08 3.51
N ARG A 162 13.30 -24.43 3.47
CA ARG A 162 14.58 -25.01 3.06
C ARG A 162 14.99 -26.23 3.87
N GLU A 163 14.58 -26.28 5.13
CA GLU A 163 14.92 -27.36 6.08
C GLU A 163 13.93 -28.53 6.03
N THR A 164 12.90 -28.48 5.16
CA THR A 164 11.95 -29.58 4.99
C THR A 164 12.55 -30.74 4.19
N ASP A 165 12.06 -31.96 4.45
CA ASP A 165 12.57 -33.20 3.85
C ASP A 165 12.48 -33.20 2.33
N TYR A 166 11.37 -32.70 1.76
CA TYR A 166 11.17 -32.66 0.32
C TYR A 166 12.13 -31.69 -0.40
N VAL A 167 12.51 -30.58 0.23
CA VAL A 167 13.53 -29.68 -0.32
C VAL A 167 14.92 -30.30 -0.21
N THR A 168 15.21 -30.96 0.90
CA THR A 168 16.46 -31.69 1.12
C THR A 168 16.61 -32.81 0.08
N ALA A 169 15.56 -33.60 -0.15
CA ALA A 169 15.55 -34.64 -1.17
C ALA A 169 15.76 -34.08 -2.60
N ALA A 170 15.07 -32.98 -2.94
CA ALA A 170 15.25 -32.31 -4.23
C ALA A 170 16.70 -31.82 -4.44
N ARG A 171 17.36 -31.35 -3.37
CA ARG A 171 18.77 -30.93 -3.40
C ARG A 171 19.71 -32.12 -3.58
N MET A 172 19.47 -33.22 -2.89
CA MET A 172 20.25 -34.46 -3.04
C MET A 172 20.15 -35.05 -4.44
N MET A 173 18.99 -34.89 -5.11
CA MET A 173 18.80 -35.28 -6.51
C MET A 173 19.42 -34.29 -7.53
N GLY A 174 20.22 -33.33 -7.09
CA GLY A 174 20.92 -32.39 -7.98
C GLY A 174 20.08 -31.19 -8.43
N GLY A 175 18.97 -30.91 -7.76
CA GLY A 175 18.12 -29.75 -8.06
C GLY A 175 18.89 -28.43 -7.95
N SER A 176 18.89 -27.64 -9.06
CA SER A 176 19.52 -26.32 -9.06
C SER A 176 18.81 -25.34 -8.15
N PHE A 177 19.52 -24.26 -7.74
CA PHE A 177 18.95 -23.19 -6.92
C PHE A 177 17.64 -22.63 -7.52
N GLY A 178 17.62 -22.31 -8.80
CA GLY A 178 16.46 -21.77 -9.49
C GLY A 178 15.27 -22.75 -9.53
N TYR A 179 15.54 -24.05 -9.71
CA TYR A 179 14.52 -25.08 -9.66
C TYR A 179 13.88 -25.18 -8.27
N ILE A 180 14.70 -25.28 -7.22
CA ILE A 180 14.22 -25.35 -5.83
C ILE A 180 13.42 -24.10 -5.46
N LEU A 181 13.92 -22.91 -5.84
CA LEU A 181 13.24 -21.64 -5.60
C LEU A 181 11.84 -21.62 -6.23
N ARG A 182 11.76 -21.92 -7.55
CA ARG A 182 10.49 -21.81 -8.29
C ARG A 182 9.49 -22.88 -7.93
N LYS A 183 9.94 -24.14 -7.73
CA LYS A 183 9.05 -25.28 -7.59
C LYS A 183 8.68 -25.60 -6.13
N HIS A 184 9.54 -25.29 -5.19
CA HIS A 184 9.36 -25.67 -3.80
C HIS A 184 9.21 -24.47 -2.86
N LEU A 185 10.11 -23.47 -2.96
CA LEU A 185 10.12 -22.34 -2.02
C LEU A 185 9.03 -21.33 -2.35
N LEU A 186 8.98 -20.86 -3.60
CA LEU A 186 8.04 -19.80 -4.02
C LEU A 186 6.57 -20.15 -3.69
N PRO A 187 6.04 -21.34 -4.04
CA PRO A 187 4.68 -21.70 -3.67
C PRO A 187 4.47 -21.76 -2.15
N GLY A 188 5.51 -22.15 -1.40
CA GLY A 188 5.45 -22.30 0.05
C GLY A 188 5.39 -20.98 0.81
N PHE A 189 6.12 -19.95 0.37
CA PHE A 189 6.11 -18.65 1.03
C PHE A 189 5.16 -17.61 0.39
N LEU A 190 4.60 -17.92 -0.79
CA LEU A 190 3.68 -17.02 -1.51
C LEU A 190 2.54 -16.47 -0.64
N PRO A 191 1.89 -17.27 0.22
CA PRO A 191 0.83 -16.76 1.08
C PRO A 191 1.31 -15.70 2.09
N ALA A 192 2.53 -15.84 2.61
CA ALA A 192 3.12 -14.84 3.50
C ALA A 192 3.46 -13.55 2.74
N VAL A 193 3.95 -13.68 1.50
CA VAL A 193 4.19 -12.56 0.59
C VAL A 193 2.90 -11.82 0.28
N LEU A 194 1.82 -12.53 -0.05
CA LEU A 194 0.53 -11.91 -0.36
C LEU A 194 -0.01 -11.10 0.83
N TYR A 195 0.07 -11.64 2.04
CA TYR A 195 -0.28 -10.89 3.24
C TYR A 195 0.56 -9.61 3.38
N ALA A 196 1.88 -9.75 3.28
CA ALA A 196 2.80 -8.64 3.43
C ALA A 196 2.63 -7.59 2.31
N ALA A 197 2.37 -8.02 1.06
CA ALA A 197 2.10 -7.13 -0.06
C ALA A 197 0.82 -6.31 0.13
N VAL A 198 -0.28 -6.95 0.56
CA VAL A 198 -1.53 -6.24 0.86
C VAL A 198 -1.32 -5.23 1.99
N SER A 199 -0.62 -5.62 3.05
CA SER A 199 -0.30 -4.71 4.17
C SER A 199 0.60 -3.55 3.72
N SER A 200 1.52 -3.80 2.79
CA SER A 200 2.41 -2.77 2.22
C SER A 200 1.66 -1.72 1.41
N ILE A 201 0.53 -2.07 0.76
CA ILE A 201 -0.31 -1.07 0.07
C ILE A 201 -0.81 -0.03 1.08
N GLY A 202 -1.39 -0.48 2.20
CA GLY A 202 -1.88 0.43 3.23
C GLY A 202 -0.77 1.30 3.85
N ALA A 203 0.39 0.69 4.13
CA ALA A 203 1.55 1.41 4.65
C ALA A 203 2.06 2.47 3.66
N ALA A 204 2.15 2.14 2.37
CA ALA A 204 2.58 3.07 1.33
C ALA A 204 1.59 4.25 1.17
N MET A 205 0.27 3.98 1.18
CA MET A 205 -0.75 5.02 1.15
C MET A 205 -0.69 5.93 2.38
N MET A 206 -0.43 5.36 3.56
CA MET A 206 -0.26 6.14 4.78
C MET A 206 0.99 7.04 4.71
N THR A 207 2.09 6.51 4.19
CA THR A 207 3.33 7.28 3.98
C THR A 207 3.11 8.40 2.96
N GLU A 208 2.45 8.13 1.83
CA GLU A 208 2.06 9.14 0.85
C GLU A 208 1.21 10.24 1.49
N ALA A 209 0.15 9.86 2.21
CA ALA A 209 -0.75 10.81 2.84
C ALA A 209 -0.02 11.69 3.87
N THR A 210 0.90 11.11 4.64
CA THR A 210 1.71 11.85 5.62
C THR A 210 2.64 12.86 4.93
N LEU A 211 3.33 12.44 3.87
CA LEU A 211 4.21 13.32 3.09
C LEU A 211 3.43 14.44 2.41
N SER A 212 2.30 14.13 1.80
CA SER A 212 1.42 15.10 1.17
C SER A 212 0.85 16.08 2.19
N PHE A 213 0.44 15.61 3.37
CA PHE A 213 -0.02 16.47 4.48
C PHE A 213 1.07 17.42 4.96
N MET A 214 2.33 17.00 4.96
CA MET A 214 3.50 17.85 5.29
C MET A 214 3.92 18.79 4.13
N GLY A 215 3.24 18.75 2.98
CA GLY A 215 3.61 19.55 1.79
C GLY A 215 4.82 19.01 1.02
N LEU A 216 5.25 17.78 1.36
CA LEU A 216 6.40 17.09 0.74
C LEU A 216 5.98 15.98 -0.24
N GLY A 217 4.68 15.85 -0.51
CA GLY A 217 4.11 14.84 -1.39
C GLY A 217 4.12 15.26 -2.87
N LEU A 218 2.96 15.07 -3.51
CA LEU A 218 2.77 15.36 -4.93
C LEU A 218 2.85 16.86 -5.25
N PRO A 219 3.17 17.24 -6.51
CA PRO A 219 3.04 18.60 -6.99
C PRO A 219 1.61 19.13 -6.83
N VAL A 220 1.43 20.44 -6.69
CA VAL A 220 0.12 21.08 -6.46
C VAL A 220 -0.90 20.78 -7.58
N ALA A 221 -0.43 20.51 -8.80
CA ALA A 221 -1.28 20.14 -9.93
C ALA A 221 -1.94 18.76 -9.78
N GLU A 222 -1.38 17.89 -8.94
CA GLU A 222 -1.84 16.53 -8.73
C GLU A 222 -2.55 16.41 -7.38
N VAL A 223 -3.75 15.82 -7.40
CA VAL A 223 -4.58 15.67 -6.20
C VAL A 223 -4.44 14.25 -5.67
N SER A 224 -4.20 14.12 -4.35
CA SER A 224 -4.29 12.87 -3.59
C SER A 224 -5.18 13.07 -2.36
N TRP A 225 -5.59 11.99 -1.70
CA TRP A 225 -6.31 12.14 -0.43
C TRP A 225 -5.45 12.80 0.65
N GLY A 226 -4.14 12.56 0.63
CA GLY A 226 -3.21 13.23 1.54
C GLY A 226 -3.12 14.74 1.29
N SER A 227 -3.07 15.17 0.02
CA SER A 227 -3.06 16.59 -0.33
C SER A 227 -4.38 17.30 0.03
N LEU A 228 -5.52 16.61 -0.09
CA LEU A 228 -6.81 17.14 0.39
C LEU A 228 -6.79 17.43 1.89
N LEU A 229 -6.21 16.54 2.68
CA LEU A 229 -6.05 16.75 4.12
C LEU A 229 -5.07 17.89 4.43
N SER A 230 -4.03 18.08 3.63
CA SER A 230 -3.12 19.25 3.74
C SER A 230 -3.85 20.56 3.46
N ASP A 231 -4.60 20.61 2.35
CA ASP A 231 -5.38 21.80 1.97
C ASP A 231 -6.43 22.17 3.04
N SER A 232 -6.85 21.21 3.85
CA SER A 232 -7.88 21.38 4.87
C SER A 232 -7.38 21.96 6.20
N GLN A 233 -6.08 22.17 6.38
CA GLN A 233 -5.52 22.64 7.67
C GLN A 233 -6.18 23.93 8.18
N ASN A 234 -6.52 24.86 7.30
CA ASN A 234 -7.21 26.10 7.65
C ASN A 234 -8.75 25.98 7.73
N ALA A 235 -9.31 24.87 7.30
CA ALA A 235 -10.76 24.66 7.24
C ALA A 235 -11.41 24.56 8.64
N LEU A 236 -10.66 24.11 9.65
CA LEU A 236 -11.12 24.07 11.04
C LEU A 236 -11.45 25.47 11.58
N LEU A 237 -10.64 26.47 11.20
CA LEU A 237 -10.83 27.84 11.63
C LEU A 237 -12.05 28.51 10.97
N SER A 238 -12.42 28.05 9.76
CA SER A 238 -13.61 28.53 9.04
C SER A 238 -14.88 27.76 9.33
N GLY A 239 -14.85 26.76 10.23
CA GLY A 239 -16.00 25.90 10.54
C GLY A 239 -16.38 24.92 9.42
N SER A 240 -15.56 24.79 8.37
CA SER A 240 -15.81 23.96 7.17
C SER A 240 -15.41 22.50 7.40
N TRP A 241 -16.07 21.83 8.33
CA TRP A 241 -15.73 20.47 8.78
C TRP A 241 -15.74 19.41 7.66
N TRP A 242 -16.57 19.57 6.61
CA TRP A 242 -16.67 18.61 5.49
C TRP A 242 -15.36 18.48 4.74
N ILE A 243 -14.57 19.54 4.62
CA ILE A 243 -13.29 19.56 3.91
C ILE A 243 -12.28 18.59 4.55
N ILE A 244 -12.38 18.36 5.87
CA ILE A 244 -11.50 17.44 6.60
C ILE A 244 -12.14 16.07 6.76
N LEU A 245 -13.39 16.02 7.23
CA LEU A 245 -14.03 14.77 7.60
C LEU A 245 -14.26 13.85 6.41
N ILE A 246 -14.71 14.38 5.27
CA ILE A 246 -15.08 13.54 4.15
C ILE A 246 -13.83 12.86 3.53
N PRO A 247 -12.74 13.56 3.16
CA PRO A 247 -11.52 12.91 2.70
C PRO A 247 -10.88 11.99 3.76
N GLY A 248 -10.93 12.39 5.03
CA GLY A 248 -10.43 11.59 6.15
C GLY A 248 -11.16 10.26 6.29
N ILE A 249 -12.50 10.25 6.23
CA ILE A 249 -13.31 9.03 6.29
C ILE A 249 -13.01 8.13 5.08
N VAL A 250 -12.88 8.68 3.88
CA VAL A 250 -12.56 7.92 2.66
C VAL A 250 -11.18 7.26 2.79
N LEU A 251 -10.16 8.01 3.21
CA LEU A 251 -8.82 7.48 3.41
C LEU A 251 -8.79 6.40 4.50
N ILE A 252 -9.31 6.70 5.69
CA ILE A 252 -9.31 5.78 6.83
C ILE A 252 -10.13 4.53 6.51
N GLY A 253 -11.31 4.68 5.92
CA GLY A 253 -12.16 3.56 5.50
C GLY A 253 -11.45 2.64 4.51
N THR A 254 -10.73 3.21 3.54
CA THR A 254 -9.93 2.46 2.57
C THR A 254 -8.78 1.72 3.26
N LEU A 255 -8.04 2.36 4.17
CA LEU A 255 -6.95 1.73 4.94
C LEU A 255 -7.45 0.58 5.81
N ILE A 256 -8.59 0.75 6.51
CA ILE A 256 -9.23 -0.31 7.30
C ILE A 256 -9.63 -1.49 6.40
N ALA A 257 -10.19 -1.22 5.22
CA ALA A 257 -10.59 -2.26 4.29
C ALA A 257 -9.39 -3.03 3.75
N ILE A 258 -8.27 -2.37 3.42
CA ILE A 258 -7.01 -3.01 3.03
C ILE A 258 -6.46 -3.88 4.18
N ALA A 259 -6.44 -3.37 5.41
CA ALA A 259 -5.98 -4.11 6.58
C ALA A 259 -6.82 -5.38 6.82
N ALA A 260 -8.15 -5.29 6.70
CA ALA A 260 -9.06 -6.41 6.85
C ALA A 260 -8.85 -7.49 5.76
N LEU A 261 -8.55 -7.09 4.52
CA LEU A 261 -8.16 -8.01 3.46
C LEU A 261 -6.83 -8.71 3.79
N GLY A 262 -5.82 -7.98 4.22
CA GLY A 262 -4.55 -8.55 4.66
C GLY A 262 -4.75 -9.61 5.74
N GLU A 263 -5.52 -9.30 6.77
CA GLU A 263 -5.82 -10.25 7.84
C GLU A 263 -6.54 -11.52 7.37
N GLN A 264 -7.43 -11.39 6.38
CA GLN A 264 -8.09 -12.55 5.78
C GLN A 264 -7.11 -13.45 5.02
N VAL A 265 -6.19 -12.86 4.26
CA VAL A 265 -5.12 -13.59 3.57
C VAL A 265 -4.27 -14.35 4.60
N ARG A 266 -3.92 -13.72 5.72
CA ARG A 266 -3.18 -14.33 6.82
C ARG A 266 -3.91 -15.52 7.42
N LYS A 267 -5.19 -15.38 7.76
CA LYS A 267 -6.03 -16.46 8.35
C LYS A 267 -6.23 -17.64 7.39
N GLY A 268 -6.38 -17.37 6.11
CA GLY A 268 -6.48 -18.42 5.08
C GLY A 268 -5.22 -19.28 5.05
N ASN A 269 -4.07 -18.67 5.21
CA ASN A 269 -2.76 -19.32 5.18
C ASN A 269 -2.53 -20.22 6.42
N THR A 270 -2.85 -19.74 7.61
CA THR A 270 -2.66 -20.50 8.87
C THR A 270 -3.45 -21.81 8.85
N ARG A 271 -4.63 -21.82 8.24
CA ARG A 271 -5.47 -23.04 8.12
C ARG A 271 -4.91 -24.07 7.15
N LEU A 272 -4.20 -23.66 6.11
CA LEU A 272 -3.56 -24.59 5.17
C LEU A 272 -2.40 -25.33 5.84
N HIS A 273 -1.66 -24.68 6.74
CA HIS A 273 -0.54 -25.29 7.45
C HIS A 273 -0.95 -26.17 8.65
N SER A 274 -2.15 -25.99 9.22
CA SER A 274 -2.63 -26.85 10.33
C SER A 274 -3.23 -28.18 9.87
N ASN A 275 -3.40 -28.39 8.56
CA ASN A 275 -3.94 -29.62 7.96
C ASN A 275 -2.86 -30.47 7.26
N LEU A 276 -1.59 -30.12 7.40
CA LEU A 276 -0.41 -30.91 6.98
C LEU A 276 0.34 -31.41 8.21
#